data_78312fcf041d70d9de4740c4273aa1ac
#
_entry.id   78312fcf041d70d9de4740c4273aa1ac
#
_cell.length_a   1.000
_cell.length_b   1.000
_cell.length_c   1.000
_cell.angle_alpha   90.00
_cell.angle_beta   90.00
_cell.angle_gamma   90.00
#
_symmetry.space_group_name_H-M   'P 1'
#
loop_
_entity.id
_entity.type
_entity.pdbx_description
1 polymer ?
#
loop_
_entity_poly.entity_id
_entity_poly.type
_entity_poly.pdbx_seq_one_letter_code
_entity_poly.pdbx_strand_id
1 'polypeptide(L)'
;MHRARRRIRAEAVTLFAARGCPMPMKLAVLGARGLLGGAVARRARLAGHQVRAVVRPGRDSPAFPMGIEVVAGDLSSQASVLEAVRGMEVVVHAATVPYPEWPRFVPLFADNALAAAEAAGATLVFPGNVYVYGRPRSRFVAEDHPQEPHTVKGRIRLAVERKFLQAHQDGRVDLVLPRYPDVYGPGAIHADFRPVFEGALANKPCRWPLNADALHEFILNDDAAEAMLKLIGTPAAHGRAVHVPGPRAIVSRDFIRLVYAAAGSGEPIVRVFGRGMYRLVGLFSPLARAAYEVAYLFDDPILLDGTLYRSLTGGPHPSTPYEVGVPRTLDWFRTHRAIA
;
A
#
# COMPACT_ATOMS: atom_id res chain seq x y z
N MET A 1 31.52 11.11 -6.03
CA MET A 1 31.04 11.53 -4.67
C MET A 1 29.82 10.72 -4.17
N HIS A 2 28.88 10.32 -5.01
CA HIS A 2 27.67 9.60 -4.58
C HIS A 2 27.97 8.21 -3.98
N ARG A 3 28.88 7.40 -4.58
CA ARG A 3 29.28 6.07 -4.07
C ARG A 3 29.98 6.10 -2.71
N ALA A 4 30.80 7.12 -2.46
CA ALA A 4 31.50 7.26 -1.18
C ALA A 4 30.53 7.61 -0.03
N ARG A 5 29.54 8.48 -0.27
CA ARG A 5 28.49 8.80 0.71
C ARG A 5 27.61 7.59 1.04
N ARG A 6 27.31 6.73 0.04
CA ARG A 6 26.56 5.48 0.24
C ARG A 6 27.33 4.50 1.13
N ARG A 7 28.64 4.34 0.93
CA ARG A 7 29.48 3.43 1.72
C ARG A 7 29.56 3.85 3.18
N ILE A 8 29.78 5.13 3.46
CA ILE A 8 29.84 5.69 4.82
C ILE A 8 28.47 5.52 5.51
N ARG A 9 27.36 5.70 4.79
CA ARG A 9 26.01 5.53 5.33
C ARG A 9 25.69 4.06 5.63
N ALA A 10 26.09 3.14 4.76
CA ALA A 10 25.92 1.69 4.97
C ALA A 10 26.72 1.21 6.20
N GLU A 11 27.97 1.68 6.37
CA GLU A 11 28.81 1.35 7.52
C GLU A 11 28.23 1.92 8.83
N ALA A 12 27.69 3.15 8.83
CA ALA A 12 27.02 3.75 9.99
C ALA A 12 25.73 3.00 10.35
N VAL A 13 24.92 2.58 9.38
CA VAL A 13 23.70 1.79 9.61
C VAL A 13 24.04 0.44 10.23
N THR A 14 25.11 -0.22 9.77
CA THR A 14 25.55 -1.51 10.31
C THR A 14 26.05 -1.41 11.75
N LEU A 15 26.77 -0.35 12.10
CA LEU A 15 27.27 -0.11 13.46
C LEU A 15 26.15 0.21 14.47
N PHE A 16 25.07 0.91 14.05
CA PHE A 16 23.94 1.23 14.91
C PHE A 16 22.91 0.13 15.02
N ALA A 17 22.72 -0.68 13.97
CA ALA A 17 21.86 -1.88 14.01
C ALA A 17 22.34 -2.87 15.10
N ALA A 18 23.64 -2.91 15.39
CA ALA A 18 24.20 -3.72 16.48
C ALA A 18 23.77 -3.28 17.89
N ARG A 19 23.18 -2.08 18.05
CA ARG A 19 22.69 -1.54 19.33
C ARG A 19 21.18 -1.57 19.50
N GLY A 20 20.43 -2.17 18.56
CA GLY A 20 19.00 -2.42 18.69
C GLY A 20 18.06 -1.20 18.57
N CYS A 21 18.58 0.01 18.33
CA CYS A 21 17.77 1.21 18.12
C CYS A 21 18.05 1.78 16.73
N PRO A 22 17.09 1.75 15.78
CA PRO A 22 17.30 2.35 14.47
C PRO A 22 17.49 3.86 14.61
N MET A 23 18.48 4.43 13.91
CA MET A 23 18.66 5.87 13.88
C MET A 23 17.40 6.55 13.34
N PRO A 24 16.96 7.68 13.94
CA PRO A 24 15.86 8.46 13.39
C PRO A 24 16.13 8.86 11.94
N MET A 25 15.23 8.53 11.03
CA MET A 25 15.30 8.91 9.62
C MET A 25 14.34 10.07 9.35
N LYS A 26 14.60 10.83 8.27
CA LYS A 26 13.70 11.86 7.76
C LYS A 26 12.91 11.30 6.59
N LEU A 27 11.60 11.09 6.78
CA LEU A 27 10.72 10.51 5.76
C LEU A 27 9.74 11.55 5.21
N ALA A 28 9.65 11.66 3.88
CA ALA A 28 8.52 12.28 3.20
C ALA A 28 7.54 11.21 2.75
N VAL A 29 6.25 11.37 3.04
CA VAL A 29 5.19 10.46 2.62
C VAL A 29 4.30 11.16 1.61
N LEU A 30 4.46 10.84 0.34
CA LEU A 30 3.61 11.31 -0.76
C LEU A 30 2.30 10.53 -0.74
N GLY A 31 1.17 11.23 -0.59
CA GLY A 31 -0.13 10.60 -0.43
C GLY A 31 -0.45 10.19 1.01
N ALA A 32 0.05 10.94 1.99
CA ALA A 32 -0.13 10.68 3.43
C ALA A 32 -1.59 10.67 3.90
N ARG A 33 -2.55 11.15 3.10
CA ARG A 33 -4.00 11.03 3.39
C ARG A 33 -4.60 9.69 3.00
N GLY A 34 -3.87 8.89 2.20
CA GLY A 34 -4.33 7.56 1.78
C GLY A 34 -4.24 6.55 2.93
N LEU A 35 -4.93 5.42 2.74
CA LEU A 35 -4.98 4.32 3.71
C LEU A 35 -3.59 3.87 4.16
N LEU A 36 -2.71 3.55 3.21
CA LEU A 36 -1.35 3.09 3.51
C LEU A 36 -0.42 4.25 3.87
N GLY A 37 -0.46 5.37 3.11
CA GLY A 37 0.39 6.53 3.39
C GLY A 37 0.16 7.12 4.79
N GLY A 38 -1.10 7.18 5.23
CA GLY A 38 -1.46 7.61 6.58
C GLY A 38 -0.94 6.67 7.66
N ALA A 39 -1.02 5.36 7.44
CA ALA A 39 -0.46 4.36 8.35
C ALA A 39 1.07 4.49 8.45
N VAL A 40 1.76 4.62 7.31
CA VAL A 40 3.22 4.84 7.26
C VAL A 40 3.60 6.09 8.03
N ALA A 41 2.92 7.21 7.82
CA ALA A 41 3.21 8.46 8.54
C ALA A 41 3.06 8.30 10.06
N ARG A 42 1.98 7.66 10.52
CA ARG A 42 1.74 7.40 11.95
C ARG A 42 2.78 6.44 12.54
N ARG A 43 3.01 5.29 11.88
CA ARG A 43 3.94 4.26 12.38
C ARG A 43 5.38 4.76 12.40
N ALA A 44 5.81 5.49 11.36
CA ALA A 44 7.13 6.10 11.31
C ALA A 44 7.31 7.12 12.45
N ARG A 45 6.29 7.95 12.73
CA ARG A 45 6.34 8.91 13.85
C ARG A 45 6.42 8.20 15.21
N LEU A 46 5.64 7.14 15.41
CA LEU A 46 5.68 6.32 16.62
C LEU A 46 7.02 5.61 16.80
N ALA A 47 7.69 5.22 15.72
CA ALA A 47 9.04 4.66 15.74
C ALA A 47 10.16 5.71 15.96
N GLY A 48 9.81 6.98 16.19
CA GLY A 48 10.77 8.04 16.49
C GLY A 48 11.37 8.73 15.27
N HIS A 49 10.88 8.46 14.07
CA HIS A 49 11.33 9.12 12.84
C HIS A 49 10.77 10.54 12.72
N GLN A 50 11.48 11.40 11.97
CA GLN A 50 10.96 12.70 11.53
C GLN A 50 10.12 12.48 10.27
N VAL A 51 8.85 12.89 10.30
CA VAL A 51 7.89 12.60 9.23
C VAL A 51 7.33 13.89 8.66
N ARG A 52 7.39 14.00 7.33
CA ARG A 52 6.72 15.01 6.54
C ARG A 52 5.60 14.36 5.72
N ALA A 53 4.36 14.71 6.05
CA ALA A 53 3.17 14.32 5.31
C ALA A 53 2.96 15.27 4.14
N VAL A 54 3.12 14.78 2.90
CA VAL A 54 2.88 15.58 1.71
C VAL A 54 1.43 15.39 1.25
N VAL A 55 0.66 16.47 1.24
CA VAL A 55 -0.77 16.47 0.95
C VAL A 55 -1.10 17.43 -0.20
N ARG A 56 -2.14 17.11 -0.98
CA ARG A 56 -2.57 17.96 -2.09
C ARG A 56 -3.10 19.31 -1.56
N PRO A 57 -2.71 20.44 -2.16
CA PRO A 57 -3.25 21.76 -1.80
C PRO A 57 -4.78 21.81 -1.89
N GLY A 58 -5.41 22.68 -1.10
CA GLY A 58 -6.84 23.01 -1.21
C GLY A 58 -7.82 21.93 -0.71
N ARG A 59 -7.34 20.89 -0.04
CA ARG A 59 -8.21 19.94 0.68
C ARG A 59 -7.94 20.04 2.17
N ASP A 60 -9.00 19.98 2.98
CA ASP A 60 -8.86 19.94 4.43
C ASP A 60 -7.94 18.81 4.84
N SER A 61 -6.95 19.14 5.65
CA SER A 61 -6.01 18.13 6.14
C SER A 61 -6.66 17.35 7.28
N PRO A 62 -6.68 16.00 7.24
CA PRO A 62 -6.99 15.26 8.45
C PRO A 62 -5.99 15.68 9.53
N ALA A 63 -6.43 15.69 10.78
CA ALA A 63 -5.54 15.93 11.90
C ALA A 63 -4.50 14.80 11.93
N PHE A 64 -3.27 15.12 11.57
CA PHE A 64 -2.15 14.20 11.79
C PHE A 64 -1.74 14.25 13.26
N PRO A 65 -1.21 13.14 13.81
CA PRO A 65 -0.65 13.13 15.14
C PRO A 65 0.40 14.24 15.33
N MET A 66 0.51 14.79 16.54
CA MET A 66 1.54 15.79 16.86
C MET A 66 2.94 15.32 16.45
N GLY A 67 3.71 16.24 15.88
CA GLY A 67 5.09 15.99 15.46
C GLY A 67 5.22 15.41 14.04
N ILE A 68 4.13 15.35 13.27
CA ILE A 68 4.17 15.15 11.82
C ILE A 68 4.10 16.52 11.15
N GLU A 69 5.13 16.88 10.38
CA GLU A 69 5.13 18.08 9.55
C GLU A 69 4.18 17.87 8.37
N VAL A 70 3.28 18.81 8.12
CA VAL A 70 2.34 18.75 6.99
C VAL A 70 2.74 19.81 5.96
N VAL A 71 3.02 19.38 4.74
CA VAL A 71 3.34 20.28 3.63
C VAL A 71 2.41 20.05 2.45
N ALA A 72 2.13 21.12 1.72
CA ALA A 72 1.41 21.03 0.46
C ALA A 72 2.35 20.49 -0.64
N GLY A 73 1.82 19.57 -1.47
CA GLY A 73 2.58 19.05 -2.62
C GLY A 73 1.63 18.48 -3.68
N ASP A 74 1.85 18.88 -4.93
CA ASP A 74 1.14 18.35 -6.09
C ASP A 74 2.03 17.39 -6.86
N LEU A 75 1.67 16.10 -6.88
CA LEU A 75 2.44 15.07 -7.57
C LEU A 75 2.40 15.20 -9.10
N SER A 76 1.50 15.99 -9.65
CA SER A 76 1.49 16.32 -11.09
C SER A 76 2.55 17.36 -11.47
N SER A 77 3.15 18.04 -10.49
CA SER A 77 4.21 19.04 -10.69
C SER A 77 5.53 18.54 -10.11
N GLN A 78 6.51 18.31 -10.98
CA GLN A 78 7.85 17.86 -10.55
C GLN A 78 8.50 18.86 -9.58
N ALA A 79 8.39 20.18 -9.87
CA ALA A 79 8.93 21.20 -8.98
C ALA A 79 8.32 21.18 -7.59
N SER A 80 6.99 20.94 -7.49
CA SER A 80 6.29 20.83 -6.24
C SER A 80 6.75 19.61 -5.42
N VAL A 81 6.98 18.45 -6.08
CA VAL A 81 7.46 17.24 -5.39
C VAL A 81 8.90 17.41 -4.93
N LEU A 82 9.78 18.00 -5.78
CA LEU A 82 11.17 18.30 -5.41
C LEU A 82 11.26 19.17 -4.16
N GLU A 83 10.44 20.22 -4.09
CA GLU A 83 10.40 21.10 -2.92
C GLU A 83 9.88 20.36 -1.69
N ALA A 84 8.79 19.59 -1.83
CA ALA A 84 8.18 18.87 -0.73
C ALA A 84 9.10 17.80 -0.10
N VAL A 85 10.05 17.21 -0.86
CA VAL A 85 10.96 16.19 -0.33
C VAL A 85 12.34 16.72 0.01
N ARG A 86 12.59 18.02 -0.11
CA ARG A 86 13.90 18.62 0.16
C ARG A 86 14.38 18.29 1.57
N GLY A 87 15.60 17.74 1.68
CA GLY A 87 16.23 17.36 2.94
C GLY A 87 15.70 16.07 3.57
N MET A 88 14.85 15.33 2.86
CA MET A 88 14.37 14.01 3.29
C MET A 88 15.36 12.92 2.87
N GLU A 89 15.45 11.87 3.67
CA GLU A 89 16.32 10.71 3.44
C GLU A 89 15.58 9.53 2.83
N VAL A 90 14.26 9.52 2.99
CA VAL A 90 13.37 8.49 2.47
C VAL A 90 12.16 9.18 1.84
N VAL A 91 11.78 8.77 0.64
CA VAL A 91 10.58 9.23 -0.07
C VAL A 91 9.65 8.05 -0.27
N VAL A 92 8.53 8.01 0.45
CA VAL A 92 7.51 6.98 0.31
C VAL A 92 6.46 7.44 -0.69
N HIS A 93 6.37 6.79 -1.86
CA HIS A 93 5.37 7.09 -2.88
C HIS A 93 4.13 6.20 -2.70
N ALA A 94 3.23 6.59 -1.79
CA ALA A 94 1.96 5.89 -1.51
C ALA A 94 0.73 6.58 -2.13
N ALA A 95 0.95 7.59 -3.00
CA ALA A 95 -0.14 8.30 -3.63
C ALA A 95 -0.76 7.49 -4.78
N THR A 96 -2.08 7.59 -4.91
CA THR A 96 -2.84 7.01 -6.02
C THR A 96 -3.97 7.96 -6.43
N VAL A 97 -4.63 7.62 -7.55
CA VAL A 97 -5.81 8.29 -8.09
C VAL A 97 -6.90 7.26 -8.35
N PRO A 98 -8.16 7.67 -8.60
CA PRO A 98 -9.22 6.74 -9.04
C PRO A 98 -8.81 5.96 -10.29
N TYR A 99 -9.25 4.71 -10.40
CA TYR A 99 -8.88 3.79 -11.48
C TYR A 99 -8.97 4.35 -12.91
N PRO A 100 -10.01 5.12 -13.29
CA PRO A 100 -10.07 5.71 -14.64
C PRO A 100 -8.93 6.68 -14.96
N GLU A 101 -8.31 7.27 -13.94
CA GLU A 101 -7.23 8.25 -14.07
C GLU A 101 -5.82 7.60 -14.09
N TRP A 102 -5.72 6.29 -13.80
CA TRP A 102 -4.44 5.57 -13.71
C TRP A 102 -3.56 5.72 -14.95
N PRO A 103 -4.07 5.56 -16.18
CA PRO A 103 -3.21 5.66 -17.37
C PRO A 103 -2.48 7.00 -17.49
N ARG A 104 -3.10 8.07 -17.01
CA ARG A 104 -2.55 9.43 -17.06
C ARG A 104 -1.62 9.73 -15.89
N PHE A 105 -2.09 9.46 -14.67
CA PHE A 105 -1.44 10.02 -13.48
C PHE A 105 -0.48 9.07 -12.78
N VAL A 106 -0.66 7.75 -12.85
CA VAL A 106 0.24 6.83 -12.14
C VAL A 106 1.67 6.89 -12.73
N PRO A 107 1.88 6.86 -14.06
CA PRO A 107 3.22 7.05 -14.61
C PRO A 107 3.82 8.44 -14.31
N LEU A 108 3.02 9.49 -14.40
CA LEU A 108 3.46 10.86 -14.11
C LEU A 108 3.90 11.02 -12.65
N PHE A 109 3.12 10.53 -11.70
CA PHE A 109 3.46 10.58 -10.28
C PHE A 109 4.71 9.77 -9.97
N ALA A 110 4.87 8.62 -10.63
CA ALA A 110 6.06 7.79 -10.50
C ALA A 110 7.31 8.52 -11.01
N ASP A 111 7.22 9.19 -12.16
CA ASP A 111 8.34 9.96 -12.72
C ASP A 111 8.75 11.11 -11.81
N ASN A 112 7.78 11.87 -11.32
CA ASN A 112 8.04 12.98 -10.41
C ASN A 112 8.59 12.52 -9.06
N ALA A 113 8.10 11.41 -8.51
CA ALA A 113 8.61 10.84 -7.26
C ALA A 113 10.05 10.31 -7.41
N LEU A 114 10.35 9.65 -8.55
CA LEU A 114 11.71 9.18 -8.86
C LEU A 114 12.69 10.35 -8.97
N ALA A 115 12.36 11.34 -9.80
CA ALA A 115 13.21 12.52 -9.99
C ALA A 115 13.47 13.26 -8.67
N ALA A 116 12.46 13.34 -7.80
CA ALA A 116 12.59 13.99 -6.51
C ALA A 116 13.46 13.17 -5.53
N ALA A 117 13.32 11.84 -5.52
CA ALA A 117 14.17 10.97 -4.70
C ALA A 117 15.64 11.00 -5.16
N GLU A 118 15.88 11.00 -6.49
CA GLU A 118 17.22 11.14 -7.08
C GLU A 118 17.87 12.47 -6.67
N ALA A 119 17.16 13.58 -6.83
CA ALA A 119 17.67 14.92 -6.50
C ALA A 119 17.97 15.08 -5.00
N ALA A 120 17.15 14.45 -4.14
CA ALA A 120 17.36 14.45 -2.69
C ALA A 120 18.45 13.47 -2.24
N GLY A 121 18.91 12.55 -3.09
CA GLY A 121 19.75 11.42 -2.70
C GLY A 121 19.06 10.48 -1.71
N ALA A 122 17.73 10.41 -1.76
CA ALA A 122 16.89 9.68 -0.83
C ALA A 122 16.61 8.24 -1.32
N THR A 123 16.31 7.34 -0.38
CA THR A 123 15.75 6.02 -0.71
C THR A 123 14.30 6.19 -1.19
N LEU A 124 13.98 5.68 -2.38
CA LEU A 124 12.61 5.63 -2.88
C LEU A 124 11.92 4.36 -2.34
N VAL A 125 10.74 4.53 -1.77
CA VAL A 125 9.91 3.41 -1.32
C VAL A 125 8.62 3.41 -2.11
N PHE A 126 8.33 2.29 -2.78
CA PHE A 126 7.13 2.15 -3.60
C PHE A 126 6.32 0.91 -3.20
N PRO A 127 5.16 1.08 -2.56
CA PRO A 127 4.29 -0.04 -2.25
C PRO A 127 3.73 -0.67 -3.54
N GLY A 128 4.21 -1.86 -3.86
CA GLY A 128 3.73 -2.72 -4.92
C GLY A 128 2.44 -3.45 -4.56
N ASN A 129 1.85 -4.13 -5.53
CA ASN A 129 0.70 -4.99 -5.33
C ASN A 129 0.75 -6.23 -6.25
N VAL A 130 -0.26 -7.09 -6.15
CA VAL A 130 -0.34 -8.35 -6.90
C VAL A 130 -0.71 -8.19 -8.37
N TYR A 131 -1.09 -7.01 -8.85
CA TYR A 131 -1.56 -6.81 -10.24
C TYR A 131 -0.49 -7.13 -11.30
N VAL A 132 0.78 -7.05 -10.93
CA VAL A 132 1.93 -7.34 -11.81
C VAL A 132 1.98 -8.80 -12.27
N TYR A 133 1.38 -9.72 -11.52
CA TYR A 133 1.38 -11.14 -11.85
C TYR A 133 0.33 -11.53 -12.90
N GLY A 134 -0.74 -10.75 -13.04
CA GLY A 134 -1.87 -11.11 -13.86
C GLY A 134 -2.62 -12.32 -13.28
N ARG A 135 -3.03 -13.29 -14.13
CA ARG A 135 -3.59 -14.56 -13.66
C ARG A 135 -2.48 -15.47 -13.17
N PRO A 136 -2.50 -15.89 -11.89
CA PRO A 136 -1.41 -16.66 -11.34
C PRO A 136 -1.40 -18.08 -11.91
N ARG A 137 -0.20 -18.67 -12.07
CA ARG A 137 -0.01 -20.07 -12.44
C ARG A 137 -0.17 -21.02 -11.25
N SER A 138 -0.07 -20.48 -10.04
CA SER A 138 -0.31 -21.17 -8.78
C SER A 138 -0.99 -20.22 -7.80
N ARG A 139 -1.71 -20.78 -6.83
CA ARG A 139 -2.41 -19.99 -5.81
C ARG A 139 -1.44 -19.27 -4.86
N PHE A 140 -0.33 -19.93 -4.50
CA PHE A 140 0.75 -19.35 -3.71
C PHE A 140 1.84 -18.82 -4.64
N VAL A 141 2.17 -17.55 -4.50
CA VAL A 141 3.05 -16.82 -5.40
C VAL A 141 4.26 -16.29 -4.63
N ALA A 142 5.46 -16.72 -5.03
CA ALA A 142 6.73 -16.16 -4.59
C ALA A 142 7.17 -15.00 -5.51
N GLU A 143 8.23 -14.29 -5.16
CA GLU A 143 8.68 -13.10 -5.89
C GLU A 143 9.20 -13.38 -7.30
N ASP A 144 9.65 -14.60 -7.56
CA ASP A 144 10.15 -15.09 -8.85
C ASP A 144 9.02 -15.56 -9.79
N HIS A 145 7.77 -15.57 -9.34
CA HIS A 145 6.63 -15.90 -10.19
C HIS A 145 6.58 -14.99 -11.43
N PRO A 146 6.27 -15.53 -12.62
CA PRO A 146 6.17 -14.75 -13.86
C PRO A 146 5.25 -13.54 -13.73
N GLN A 147 5.72 -12.39 -14.19
CA GLN A 147 4.98 -11.13 -14.19
C GLN A 147 4.35 -10.92 -15.56
N GLU A 148 3.11 -11.42 -15.74
CA GLU A 148 2.38 -11.47 -17.00
C GLU A 148 1.02 -10.74 -16.88
N PRO A 149 1.01 -9.42 -16.60
CA PRO A 149 -0.24 -8.70 -16.39
C PRO A 149 -1.04 -8.57 -17.69
N HIS A 150 -2.26 -9.07 -17.69
CA HIS A 150 -3.17 -8.98 -18.83
C HIS A 150 -4.06 -7.72 -18.79
N THR A 151 -4.09 -7.01 -17.64
CA THR A 151 -4.89 -5.80 -17.44
C THR A 151 -4.09 -4.52 -17.70
N VAL A 152 -4.77 -3.41 -18.03
CA VAL A 152 -4.10 -2.08 -18.18
C VAL A 152 -3.43 -1.68 -16.88
N LYS A 153 -4.12 -1.85 -15.74
CA LYS A 153 -3.57 -1.50 -14.41
C LYS A 153 -2.36 -2.34 -14.04
N GLY A 154 -2.42 -3.64 -14.32
CA GLY A 154 -1.27 -4.52 -14.08
C GLY A 154 -0.06 -4.13 -14.93
N ARG A 155 -0.27 -3.80 -16.22
CA ARG A 155 0.81 -3.31 -17.10
C ARG A 155 1.40 -1.98 -16.62
N ILE A 156 0.55 -1.05 -16.17
CA ILE A 156 1.02 0.24 -15.60
C ILE A 156 1.89 -0.02 -14.35
N ARG A 157 1.41 -0.86 -13.41
CA ARG A 157 2.17 -1.17 -12.20
C ARG A 157 3.51 -1.82 -12.53
N LEU A 158 3.52 -2.80 -13.43
CA LEU A 158 4.74 -3.47 -13.85
C LEU A 158 5.72 -2.50 -14.52
N ALA A 159 5.23 -1.60 -15.37
CA ALA A 159 6.08 -0.60 -16.02
C ALA A 159 6.73 0.36 -14.99
N VAL A 160 5.98 0.80 -13.98
CA VAL A 160 6.50 1.66 -12.90
C VAL A 160 7.53 0.89 -12.05
N GLU A 161 7.23 -0.34 -11.64
CA GLU A 161 8.18 -1.15 -10.86
C GLU A 161 9.48 -1.41 -11.63
N ARG A 162 9.40 -1.76 -12.91
CA ARG A 162 10.58 -1.95 -13.78
C ARG A 162 11.42 -0.67 -13.91
N LYS A 163 10.76 0.49 -14.08
CA LYS A 163 11.45 1.80 -14.13
C LYS A 163 12.23 2.07 -12.84
N PHE A 164 11.64 1.81 -11.68
CA PHE A 164 12.29 2.02 -10.39
C PHE A 164 13.42 1.03 -10.13
N LEU A 165 13.22 -0.24 -10.49
CA LEU A 165 14.27 -1.26 -10.42
C LEU A 165 15.46 -0.91 -11.32
N GLN A 166 15.20 -0.44 -12.54
CA GLN A 166 16.25 0.01 -13.44
C GLN A 166 17.00 1.23 -12.87
N ALA A 167 16.28 2.21 -12.31
CA ALA A 167 16.91 3.36 -11.65
C ALA A 167 17.82 2.97 -10.49
N HIS A 168 17.43 1.92 -9.73
CA HIS A 168 18.26 1.36 -8.68
C HIS A 168 19.51 0.66 -9.24
N GLN A 169 19.35 -0.17 -10.27
CA GLN A 169 20.45 -0.86 -10.96
C GLN A 169 21.46 0.12 -11.54
N ASP A 170 20.99 1.20 -12.12
CA ASP A 170 21.83 2.31 -12.64
C ASP A 170 22.52 3.11 -11.52
N GLY A 171 22.24 2.80 -10.25
CA GLY A 171 22.79 3.50 -9.10
C GLY A 171 22.24 4.91 -8.88
N ARG A 172 21.12 5.29 -9.54
CA ARG A 172 20.50 6.62 -9.41
C ARG A 172 19.74 6.80 -8.10
N VAL A 173 19.12 5.72 -7.59
CA VAL A 173 18.33 5.76 -6.36
C VAL A 173 18.47 4.42 -5.61
N ASP A 174 18.33 4.43 -4.27
CA ASP A 174 18.03 3.19 -3.55
C ASP A 174 16.52 2.94 -3.59
N LEU A 175 16.12 1.68 -3.78
CA LEU A 175 14.71 1.29 -3.91
C LEU A 175 14.32 0.26 -2.87
N VAL A 176 13.19 0.49 -2.18
CA VAL A 176 12.47 -0.50 -1.37
C VAL A 176 11.11 -0.75 -2.00
N LEU A 177 10.82 -1.99 -2.36
CA LEU A 177 9.63 -2.39 -3.11
C LEU A 177 8.87 -3.53 -2.40
N PRO A 178 8.13 -3.23 -1.30
CA PRO A 178 7.24 -4.21 -0.70
C PRO A 178 6.01 -4.43 -1.58
N ARG A 179 5.59 -5.69 -1.80
CA ARG A 179 4.32 -6.04 -2.45
C ARG A 179 3.34 -6.59 -1.44
N TYR A 180 2.12 -6.08 -1.49
CA TYR A 180 1.05 -6.40 -0.56
C TYR A 180 -0.13 -7.06 -1.26
N PRO A 181 -0.90 -7.90 -0.54
CA PRO A 181 -2.26 -8.22 -0.90
C PRO A 181 -3.16 -7.00 -0.71
N ASP A 182 -4.48 -7.17 -0.67
CA ASP A 182 -5.40 -6.08 -0.40
C ASP A 182 -5.24 -5.53 1.02
N VAL A 183 -5.11 -4.19 1.12
CA VAL A 183 -4.88 -3.50 2.38
C VAL A 183 -6.20 -3.01 2.96
N TYR A 184 -6.46 -3.31 4.25
CA TYR A 184 -7.58 -2.76 5.01
C TYR A 184 -7.07 -2.08 6.29
N GLY A 185 -7.94 -1.36 6.99
CA GLY A 185 -7.55 -0.77 8.28
C GLY A 185 -8.12 0.63 8.53
N PRO A 186 -7.76 1.26 9.65
CA PRO A 186 -8.11 2.63 9.98
C PRO A 186 -7.63 3.63 8.91
N GLY A 187 -8.49 4.57 8.49
CA GLY A 187 -8.17 5.53 7.42
C GLY A 187 -8.69 5.12 6.03
N ALA A 188 -9.50 4.07 5.93
CA ALA A 188 -9.99 3.49 4.68
C ALA A 188 -11.10 4.32 3.97
N ILE A 189 -10.92 5.64 3.84
CA ILE A 189 -11.93 6.54 3.24
C ILE A 189 -12.21 6.21 1.76
N HIS A 190 -11.22 5.67 1.06
CA HIS A 190 -11.30 5.35 -0.39
C HIS A 190 -10.99 3.89 -0.70
N ALA A 191 -11.00 3.00 0.31
CA ALA A 191 -10.71 1.59 0.10
C ALA A 191 -11.89 0.88 -0.55
N ASP A 192 -11.59 -0.08 -1.41
CA ASP A 192 -12.59 -0.92 -2.07
C ASP A 192 -13.47 -1.68 -1.05
N PHE A 193 -12.97 -1.87 0.17
CA PHE A 193 -13.66 -2.56 1.27
C PHE A 193 -14.46 -1.65 2.22
N ARG A 194 -14.42 -0.32 2.01
CA ARG A 194 -15.25 0.60 2.78
C ARG A 194 -16.73 0.20 2.85
N PRO A 195 -17.38 -0.24 1.73
CA PRO A 195 -18.78 -0.65 1.78
C PRO A 195 -19.08 -1.84 2.69
N VAL A 196 -18.08 -2.72 2.94
CA VAL A 196 -18.23 -3.86 3.86
C VAL A 196 -18.38 -3.36 5.29
N PHE A 197 -17.46 -2.48 5.73
CA PHE A 197 -17.46 -1.93 7.09
C PHE A 197 -18.66 -1.01 7.35
N GLU A 198 -18.98 -0.14 6.41
CA GLU A 198 -20.15 0.74 6.52
C GLU A 198 -21.46 -0.04 6.48
N GLY A 199 -21.55 -1.06 5.62
CA GLY A 199 -22.69 -1.97 5.54
C GLY A 199 -22.90 -2.71 6.86
N ALA A 200 -21.84 -3.22 7.46
CA ALA A 200 -21.88 -3.86 8.76
C ALA A 200 -22.38 -2.92 9.86
N LEU A 201 -21.81 -1.72 9.98
CA LEU A 201 -22.25 -0.72 10.97
C LEU A 201 -23.68 -0.21 10.79
N ALA A 202 -24.22 -0.30 9.57
CA ALA A 202 -25.58 0.07 9.24
C ALA A 202 -26.56 -1.11 9.21
N ASN A 203 -26.08 -2.33 9.49
CA ASN A 203 -26.83 -3.59 9.34
C ASN A 203 -27.51 -3.73 7.96
N LYS A 204 -26.78 -3.38 6.90
CA LYS A 204 -27.23 -3.44 5.50
C LYS A 204 -26.60 -4.61 4.77
N PRO A 205 -27.20 -5.13 3.68
CA PRO A 205 -26.57 -6.14 2.84
C PRO A 205 -25.19 -5.71 2.34
N CYS A 206 -24.23 -6.65 2.39
CA CYS A 206 -22.90 -6.47 1.81
C CYS A 206 -22.95 -6.70 0.29
N ARG A 207 -22.21 -5.88 -0.46
CA ARG A 207 -21.99 -6.08 -1.89
C ARG A 207 -20.57 -6.56 -2.11
N TRP A 208 -20.40 -7.67 -2.83
CA TRP A 208 -19.10 -8.28 -3.07
C TRP A 208 -18.88 -8.59 -4.55
N PRO A 209 -17.65 -8.36 -5.09
CA PRO A 209 -17.38 -8.66 -6.49
C PRO A 209 -17.21 -10.16 -6.74
N LEU A 210 -17.72 -10.63 -7.85
CA LEU A 210 -17.58 -11.91 -8.52
C LEU A 210 -17.81 -13.15 -7.64
N ASN A 211 -16.95 -13.44 -6.66
CA ASN A 211 -17.00 -14.68 -5.88
C ASN A 211 -16.67 -14.42 -4.41
N ALA A 212 -17.67 -14.55 -3.54
CA ALA A 212 -17.47 -14.40 -2.10
C ALA A 212 -16.95 -15.68 -1.43
N ASP A 213 -16.96 -16.82 -2.12
CA ASP A 213 -16.57 -18.12 -1.58
C ASP A 213 -15.11 -18.48 -1.97
N ALA A 214 -14.43 -17.60 -2.74
CA ALA A 214 -13.02 -17.73 -3.02
C ALA A 214 -12.19 -17.31 -1.79
N LEU A 215 -11.01 -17.95 -1.66
CA LEU A 215 -9.98 -17.48 -0.72
C LEU A 215 -9.55 -16.06 -1.10
N HIS A 216 -9.15 -15.29 -0.12
CA HIS A 216 -8.56 -13.96 -0.30
C HIS A 216 -7.50 -13.74 0.78
N GLU A 217 -6.69 -12.70 0.59
CA GLU A 217 -5.71 -12.31 1.57
C GLU A 217 -5.78 -10.80 1.78
N PHE A 218 -5.83 -10.40 3.04
CA PHE A 218 -5.86 -9.00 3.46
C PHE A 218 -4.74 -8.72 4.44
N ILE A 219 -4.15 -7.54 4.38
CA ILE A 219 -3.18 -7.07 5.38
C ILE A 219 -3.70 -5.81 6.05
N LEU A 220 -3.51 -5.71 7.38
CA LEU A 220 -3.80 -4.47 8.10
C LEU A 220 -2.80 -3.38 7.67
N ASN A 221 -3.28 -2.18 7.43
CA ASN A 221 -2.43 -1.07 6.97
C ASN A 221 -1.29 -0.71 7.93
N ASP A 222 -1.49 -0.88 9.24
CA ASP A 222 -0.43 -0.68 10.22
C ASP A 222 0.67 -1.76 10.11
N ASP A 223 0.30 -3.03 9.84
CA ASP A 223 1.27 -4.12 9.61
C ASP A 223 2.05 -3.90 8.31
N ALA A 224 1.35 -3.48 7.25
CA ALA A 224 1.99 -3.13 5.97
C ALA A 224 2.98 -1.98 6.14
N ALA A 225 2.63 -0.97 6.93
CA ALA A 225 3.50 0.16 7.24
C ALA A 225 4.72 -0.25 8.08
N GLU A 226 4.52 -1.10 9.08
CA GLU A 226 5.60 -1.60 9.94
C GLU A 226 6.59 -2.48 9.15
N ALA A 227 6.07 -3.37 8.31
CA ALA A 227 6.90 -4.18 7.41
C ALA A 227 7.71 -3.30 6.45
N MET A 228 7.10 -2.26 5.89
CA MET A 228 7.78 -1.28 5.04
C MET A 228 8.94 -0.60 5.77
N LEU A 229 8.71 -0.11 7.00
CA LEU A 229 9.75 0.53 7.80
C LEU A 229 10.90 -0.42 8.12
N LYS A 230 10.60 -1.69 8.40
CA LYS A 230 11.61 -2.74 8.60
C LYS A 230 12.46 -2.95 7.34
N LEU A 231 11.82 -3.02 6.16
CA LEU A 231 12.53 -3.19 4.88
C LEU A 231 13.40 -1.99 4.53
N ILE A 232 12.98 -0.75 4.85
CA ILE A 232 13.81 0.46 4.68
C ILE A 232 15.13 0.32 5.48
N GLY A 233 15.07 -0.20 6.70
CA GLY A 233 16.23 -0.46 7.54
C GLY A 233 17.00 -1.74 7.22
N THR A 234 16.65 -2.46 6.14
CA THR A 234 17.26 -3.74 5.74
C THR A 234 17.92 -3.61 4.36
N PRO A 235 19.22 -3.25 4.27
CA PRO A 235 19.90 -3.01 2.99
C PRO A 235 19.82 -4.19 2.01
N ALA A 236 19.80 -5.42 2.51
CA ALA A 236 19.65 -6.63 1.69
C ALA A 236 18.30 -6.72 0.97
N ALA A 237 17.29 -5.95 1.38
CA ALA A 237 15.98 -5.88 0.73
C ALA A 237 15.93 -4.85 -0.40
N HIS A 238 16.94 -3.99 -0.53
CA HIS A 238 16.94 -2.93 -1.53
C HIS A 238 17.15 -3.49 -2.95
N GLY A 239 16.50 -2.88 -3.94
CA GLY A 239 16.62 -3.25 -5.34
C GLY A 239 15.88 -4.53 -5.75
N ARG A 240 14.98 -5.02 -4.91
CA ARG A 240 14.12 -6.18 -5.21
C ARG A 240 12.71 -6.01 -4.67
N ALA A 241 11.76 -6.71 -5.28
CA ALA A 241 10.44 -6.84 -4.69
C ALA A 241 10.50 -7.81 -3.50
N VAL A 242 9.74 -7.51 -2.45
CA VAL A 242 9.61 -8.38 -1.26
C VAL A 242 8.14 -8.51 -0.90
N HIS A 243 7.63 -9.71 -0.82
CA HIS A 243 6.25 -9.97 -0.42
C HIS A 243 6.04 -9.77 1.06
N VAL A 244 4.93 -9.13 1.40
CA VAL A 244 4.47 -8.96 2.77
C VAL A 244 3.02 -9.44 2.82
N PRO A 245 2.79 -10.73 3.11
CA PRO A 245 1.46 -11.31 3.15
C PRO A 245 0.65 -10.83 4.36
N GLY A 246 -0.65 -11.13 4.35
CA GLY A 246 -1.53 -10.99 5.51
C GLY A 246 -1.31 -12.09 6.55
N PRO A 247 -2.10 -12.09 7.64
CA PRO A 247 -1.95 -13.09 8.70
C PRO A 247 -2.29 -14.51 8.25
N ARG A 248 -3.21 -14.66 7.31
CA ARG A 248 -3.60 -15.92 6.67
C ARG A 248 -4.51 -15.66 5.47
N ALA A 249 -4.64 -16.66 4.60
CA ALA A 249 -5.75 -16.68 3.65
C ALA A 249 -7.08 -16.90 4.40
N ILE A 250 -8.14 -16.26 3.91
CA ILE A 250 -9.50 -16.36 4.46
C ILE A 250 -10.50 -16.41 3.32
N VAL A 251 -11.59 -17.19 3.46
CA VAL A 251 -12.71 -17.10 2.54
C VAL A 251 -13.33 -15.71 2.65
N SER A 252 -13.57 -15.02 1.54
CA SER A 252 -14.10 -13.65 1.55
C SER A 252 -15.39 -13.53 2.34
N ARG A 253 -16.29 -14.52 2.25
CA ARG A 253 -17.53 -14.58 3.01
C ARG A 253 -17.27 -14.65 4.53
N ASP A 254 -16.24 -15.39 4.96
CA ASP A 254 -15.91 -15.51 6.38
C ASP A 254 -15.29 -14.22 6.92
N PHE A 255 -14.49 -13.51 6.08
CA PHE A 255 -14.03 -12.17 6.42
C PHE A 255 -15.21 -11.20 6.61
N ILE A 256 -16.21 -11.22 5.69
CA ILE A 256 -17.41 -10.40 5.79
C ILE A 256 -18.19 -10.74 7.08
N ARG A 257 -18.39 -12.04 7.38
CA ARG A 257 -19.06 -12.49 8.64
C ARG A 257 -18.34 -11.94 9.86
N LEU A 258 -17.02 -12.02 9.88
CA LEU A 258 -16.20 -11.49 10.98
C LEU A 258 -16.40 -9.99 11.16
N VAL A 259 -16.47 -9.21 10.06
CA VAL A 259 -16.74 -7.76 10.12
C VAL A 259 -18.14 -7.48 10.69
N TYR A 260 -19.16 -8.21 10.24
CA TYR A 260 -20.55 -8.03 10.74
C TYR A 260 -20.69 -8.44 12.19
N ALA A 261 -20.12 -9.56 12.59
CA ALA A 261 -20.11 -10.00 13.99
C ALA A 261 -19.42 -8.97 14.90
N ALA A 262 -18.26 -8.46 14.51
CA ALA A 262 -17.53 -7.44 15.27
C ALA A 262 -18.26 -6.06 15.29
N ALA A 263 -19.12 -5.80 14.32
CA ALA A 263 -19.98 -4.61 14.32
C ALA A 263 -21.17 -4.74 15.27
N GLY A 264 -21.50 -5.95 15.75
CA GLY A 264 -22.72 -6.27 16.49
C GLY A 264 -23.94 -6.46 15.58
N SER A 265 -23.73 -6.69 14.29
CA SER A 265 -24.77 -6.95 13.30
C SER A 265 -25.06 -8.45 13.18
N GLY A 266 -26.22 -8.80 12.65
CA GLY A 266 -26.60 -10.19 12.38
C GLY A 266 -25.81 -10.82 11.22
N GLU A 267 -26.19 -12.04 10.84
CA GLU A 267 -25.60 -12.75 9.70
C GLU A 267 -25.72 -11.89 8.41
N PRO A 268 -24.60 -11.63 7.70
CA PRO A 268 -24.62 -10.73 6.54
C PRO A 268 -25.35 -11.33 5.34
N ILE A 269 -26.24 -10.57 4.71
CA ILE A 269 -26.75 -10.88 3.38
C ILE A 269 -25.69 -10.44 2.36
N VAL A 270 -24.94 -11.38 1.81
CA VAL A 270 -23.89 -11.09 0.81
C VAL A 270 -24.50 -11.18 -0.58
N ARG A 271 -24.55 -10.02 -1.27
CA ARG A 271 -25.00 -9.90 -2.67
C ARG A 271 -23.80 -9.84 -3.60
N VAL A 272 -23.61 -10.87 -4.38
CA VAL A 272 -22.48 -10.95 -5.32
C VAL A 272 -22.84 -10.27 -6.64
N PHE A 273 -21.94 -9.37 -7.09
CA PHE A 273 -22.00 -8.74 -8.41
C PHE A 273 -21.30 -9.62 -9.44
N GLY A 274 -22.06 -10.38 -10.21
CA GLY A 274 -21.53 -11.22 -11.28
C GLY A 274 -20.98 -10.42 -12.46
N ARG A 275 -20.22 -11.10 -13.33
CA ARG A 275 -19.57 -10.53 -14.51
C ARG A 275 -20.55 -9.80 -15.46
N GLY A 276 -21.78 -10.33 -15.61
CA GLY A 276 -22.82 -9.68 -16.42
C GLY A 276 -23.24 -8.31 -15.89
N MET A 277 -23.39 -8.19 -14.56
CA MET A 277 -23.73 -6.92 -13.90
C MET A 277 -22.60 -5.89 -14.09
N TYR A 278 -21.34 -6.30 -13.91
CA TYR A 278 -20.20 -5.41 -14.14
C TYR A 278 -20.15 -4.90 -15.60
N ARG A 279 -20.41 -5.77 -16.58
CA ARG A 279 -20.48 -5.39 -18.00
C ARG A 279 -21.59 -4.37 -18.24
N LEU A 280 -22.78 -4.62 -17.72
CA LEU A 280 -23.92 -3.72 -17.87
C LEU A 280 -23.67 -2.35 -17.24
N VAL A 281 -23.26 -2.32 -15.97
CA VAL A 281 -22.95 -1.06 -15.26
C VAL A 281 -21.74 -0.36 -15.89
N GLY A 282 -20.77 -1.11 -16.39
CA GLY A 282 -19.58 -0.58 -17.07
C GLY A 282 -19.87 0.16 -18.38
N LEU A 283 -21.04 -0.04 -19.00
CA LEU A 283 -21.47 0.76 -20.15
C LEU A 283 -21.66 2.24 -19.78
N PHE A 284 -22.13 2.50 -18.55
CA PHE A 284 -22.50 3.83 -18.08
C PHE A 284 -21.52 4.39 -17.02
N SER A 285 -20.68 3.55 -16.42
CA SER A 285 -19.76 3.94 -15.36
C SER A 285 -18.29 3.60 -15.70
N PRO A 286 -17.44 4.60 -16.02
CA PRO A 286 -16.02 4.38 -16.22
C PRO A 286 -15.34 3.73 -15.00
N LEU A 287 -15.79 4.05 -13.78
CA LEU A 287 -15.26 3.46 -12.56
C LEU A 287 -15.58 1.96 -12.47
N ALA A 288 -16.84 1.56 -12.74
CA ALA A 288 -17.24 0.16 -12.72
C ALA A 288 -16.48 -0.66 -13.79
N ARG A 289 -16.30 -0.08 -14.98
CA ARG A 289 -15.50 -0.69 -16.07
C ARG A 289 -14.06 -0.89 -15.62
N ALA A 290 -13.47 0.12 -15.01
CA ALA A 290 -12.10 0.07 -14.53
C ALA A 290 -11.93 -0.88 -13.33
N ALA A 291 -12.90 -0.98 -12.43
CA ALA A 291 -12.90 -1.94 -11.32
C ALA A 291 -13.05 -3.40 -11.83
N TYR A 292 -13.89 -3.62 -12.84
CA TYR A 292 -14.08 -4.95 -13.45
C TYR A 292 -12.77 -5.54 -14.00
N GLU A 293 -11.89 -4.69 -14.50
CA GLU A 293 -10.60 -5.11 -15.06
C GLU A 293 -9.73 -5.89 -14.04
N VAL A 294 -9.78 -5.53 -12.76
CA VAL A 294 -9.02 -6.20 -11.69
C VAL A 294 -9.88 -7.17 -10.86
N ALA A 295 -11.18 -7.26 -11.16
CA ALA A 295 -12.09 -8.10 -10.40
C ALA A 295 -11.77 -9.61 -10.53
N TYR A 296 -10.99 -10.03 -11.53
CA TYR A 296 -10.53 -11.42 -11.65
C TYR A 296 -9.83 -11.95 -10.39
N LEU A 297 -9.20 -11.07 -9.60
CA LEU A 297 -8.55 -11.43 -8.33
C LEU A 297 -9.51 -11.98 -7.27
N PHE A 298 -10.81 -11.72 -7.43
CA PHE A 298 -11.84 -12.30 -6.56
C PHE A 298 -12.30 -13.70 -7.02
N ASP A 299 -11.95 -14.12 -8.24
CA ASP A 299 -12.16 -15.49 -8.71
C ASP A 299 -10.87 -16.33 -8.63
N ASP A 300 -9.74 -15.71 -9.02
CA ASP A 300 -8.40 -16.32 -9.08
C ASP A 300 -7.47 -15.62 -8.06
N PRO A 301 -7.56 -15.94 -6.76
CA PRO A 301 -6.81 -15.24 -5.72
C PRO A 301 -5.32 -15.49 -5.83
N ILE A 302 -4.55 -14.45 -5.51
CA ILE A 302 -3.10 -14.51 -5.33
C ILE A 302 -2.80 -14.43 -3.84
N LEU A 303 -2.18 -15.47 -3.29
CA LEU A 303 -1.71 -15.54 -1.91
C LEU A 303 -0.19 -15.41 -1.93
N LEU A 304 0.34 -14.48 -1.15
CA LEU A 304 1.76 -14.14 -1.18
C LEU A 304 2.60 -15.06 -0.29
N ASP A 305 3.77 -15.49 -0.77
CA ASP A 305 4.78 -16.15 0.04
C ASP A 305 5.66 -15.11 0.74
N GLY A 306 5.71 -15.13 2.06
CA GLY A 306 6.53 -14.23 2.90
C GLY A 306 7.90 -14.78 3.29
N THR A 307 8.36 -15.86 2.66
CA THR A 307 9.64 -16.51 3.01
C THR A 307 10.83 -15.59 2.79
N LEU A 308 10.85 -14.83 1.69
CA LEU A 308 11.92 -13.89 1.40
C LEU A 308 11.97 -12.76 2.45
N TYR A 309 10.82 -12.21 2.85
CA TYR A 309 10.79 -11.20 3.93
C TYR A 309 11.47 -11.73 5.19
N ARG A 310 11.09 -12.94 5.62
CA ARG A 310 11.63 -13.57 6.83
C ARG A 310 13.14 -13.77 6.75
N SER A 311 13.63 -14.23 5.60
CA SER A 311 15.08 -14.46 5.39
C SER A 311 15.90 -13.17 5.43
N LEU A 312 15.33 -12.06 4.90
CA LEU A 312 16.02 -10.78 4.83
C LEU A 312 16.00 -10.03 6.17
N THR A 313 14.92 -10.13 6.93
CA THR A 313 14.69 -9.34 8.15
C THR A 313 15.04 -10.08 9.44
N GLY A 314 15.29 -11.39 9.34
CA GLY A 314 15.58 -12.26 10.48
C GLY A 314 14.36 -12.58 11.36
N GLY A 315 13.14 -12.29 10.89
CA GLY A 315 11.91 -12.54 11.65
C GLY A 315 10.65 -12.54 10.77
N PRO A 316 9.50 -12.94 11.33
CA PRO A 316 8.25 -12.91 10.60
C PRO A 316 7.84 -11.48 10.24
N HIS A 317 7.04 -11.33 9.19
CA HIS A 317 6.38 -10.05 8.90
C HIS A 317 5.32 -9.74 9.97
N PRO A 318 5.04 -8.46 10.24
CA PRO A 318 3.91 -8.07 11.08
C PRO A 318 2.62 -8.65 10.51
N SER A 319 1.84 -9.29 11.36
CA SER A 319 0.64 -10.00 10.92
C SER A 319 -0.43 -10.02 12.02
N THR A 320 -1.16 -8.93 12.16
CA THR A 320 -2.28 -8.80 13.10
C THR A 320 -3.43 -9.73 12.66
N PRO A 321 -3.90 -10.65 13.52
CA PRO A 321 -5.07 -11.48 13.22
C PRO A 321 -6.29 -10.64 12.84
N TYR A 322 -7.12 -11.14 11.91
CA TYR A 322 -8.34 -10.43 11.49
C TYR A 322 -9.27 -10.11 12.64
N GLU A 323 -9.34 -10.99 13.63
CA GLU A 323 -10.12 -10.85 14.86
C GLU A 323 -9.72 -9.63 15.70
N VAL A 324 -8.51 -9.13 15.50
CA VAL A 324 -7.97 -7.91 16.14
C VAL A 324 -8.01 -6.72 15.22
N GLY A 325 -7.64 -6.88 13.95
CA GLY A 325 -7.58 -5.79 12.97
C GLY A 325 -8.96 -5.25 12.57
N VAL A 326 -9.95 -6.13 12.45
CA VAL A 326 -11.32 -5.75 12.08
C VAL A 326 -11.99 -4.86 13.12
N PRO A 327 -12.00 -5.16 14.43
CA PRO A 327 -12.53 -4.25 15.44
C PRO A 327 -11.86 -2.87 15.42
N ARG A 328 -10.53 -2.80 15.31
CA ARG A 328 -9.80 -1.52 15.21
C ARG A 328 -10.27 -0.68 14.02
N THR A 329 -10.53 -1.34 12.89
CA THR A 329 -11.04 -0.68 11.68
C THR A 329 -12.46 -0.16 11.90
N LEU A 330 -13.35 -0.95 12.50
CA LEU A 330 -14.72 -0.56 12.82
C LEU A 330 -14.76 0.62 13.79
N ASP A 331 -13.89 0.64 14.80
CA ASP A 331 -13.79 1.74 15.77
C ASP A 331 -13.40 3.04 15.08
N TRP A 332 -12.48 2.96 14.12
CA TRP A 332 -12.16 4.13 13.29
C TRP A 332 -13.38 4.63 12.50
N PHE A 333 -14.13 3.74 11.85
CA PHE A 333 -15.34 4.12 11.12
C PHE A 333 -16.43 4.70 12.03
N ARG A 334 -16.57 4.20 13.27
CA ARG A 334 -17.52 4.74 14.26
C ARG A 334 -17.20 6.19 14.63
N THR A 335 -15.91 6.50 14.80
CA THR A 335 -15.43 7.83 15.22
C THR A 335 -15.32 8.83 14.08
N HIS A 336 -15.26 8.37 12.81
CA HIS A 336 -15.06 9.23 11.64
C HIS A 336 -16.24 9.24 10.66
N ARG A 337 -17.44 8.85 11.09
CA ARG A 337 -18.67 8.85 10.27
C ARG A 337 -19.03 10.23 9.69
N ALA A 338 -18.59 11.31 10.29
CA ALA A 338 -18.90 12.68 9.87
C ALA A 338 -18.01 13.22 8.73
N ILE A 339 -16.98 12.47 8.30
CA ILE A 339 -16.00 12.90 7.28
C ILE A 339 -16.27 12.22 5.91
N ALA A 340 -17.36 11.47 5.80
CA ALA A 340 -17.72 10.68 4.62
C ALA A 340 -18.75 11.36 3.72
#